data_e5f6fe085fdf3f71d6716f5acd5a5d11
#
_entry.id   e5f6fe085fdf3f71d6716f5acd5a5d11
#
_cell.length_a   1.000
_cell.length_b   1.000
_cell.length_c   1.000
_cell.angle_alpha   90.00
_cell.angle_beta   90.00
_cell.angle_gamma   90.00
#
_symmetry.space_group_name_H-M   'P 1'
#
loop_
_entity.id
_entity.type
_entity.pdbx_description
1 polymer ?
#
loop_
_entity_poly.entity_id
_entity_poly.type
_entity_poly.pdbx_seq_one_letter_code
_entity_poly.pdbx_strand_id
1 'polypeptide(L)'
;LVRVMLYPHTGEQVTQFKLRAIRFDYAHPLGRYLLLAWIAMHTDQASEVEHWLAPDEFPETWIADLQLNCQSAERAPMGRVLDVAGLDGMQVGLGAFSARILDPVCPWNEAVWKFESVDGVLRTAAGSQEDCALSIQALSSLIYGIHDPAEFAYRGWGDPSASLQGVMREMFPKASPHIHEYF
;
A
#
# COMPACT_ATOMS: atom_id res chain seq x y z
N LEU A 1 7.59 7.05 -16.73
CA LEU A 1 9.04 7.02 -16.92
C LEU A 1 9.55 5.61 -16.63
N VAL A 2 10.06 4.91 -17.63
CA VAL A 2 10.69 3.58 -17.41
C VAL A 2 12.19 3.79 -17.23
N ARG A 3 12.73 3.31 -16.13
CA ARG A 3 14.18 3.10 -16.02
C ARG A 3 14.46 1.63 -16.28
N VAL A 4 15.09 1.35 -17.41
CA VAL A 4 15.50 0.00 -17.81
C VAL A 4 17.02 -0.11 -17.64
N MET A 5 17.47 -1.14 -16.94
CA MET A 5 18.87 -1.51 -16.91
C MET A 5 19.04 -2.93 -17.45
N LEU A 6 19.93 -3.10 -18.41
CA LEU A 6 20.35 -4.39 -18.93
C LEU A 6 21.52 -4.90 -18.09
N TYR A 7 21.38 -6.08 -17.50
CA TYR A 7 22.48 -6.76 -16.83
C TYR A 7 22.84 -8.01 -17.62
N PRO A 8 24.13 -8.26 -17.90
CA PRO A 8 24.53 -9.55 -18.41
C PRO A 8 24.21 -10.62 -17.35
N HIS A 9 23.49 -11.66 -17.76
CA HIS A 9 23.37 -12.85 -16.93
C HIS A 9 24.76 -13.48 -16.78
N THR A 10 25.12 -13.92 -15.58
CA THR A 10 26.38 -14.63 -15.31
C THR A 10 26.35 -16.04 -15.92
N GLY A 11 26.29 -16.15 -17.22
CA GLY A 11 26.30 -17.39 -18.01
C GLY A 11 27.22 -17.25 -19.20
N GLU A 12 27.69 -18.39 -19.72
CA GLU A 12 28.73 -18.48 -20.77
C GLU A 12 28.31 -17.96 -22.16
N GLN A 13 27.09 -17.43 -22.34
CA GLN A 13 26.60 -16.97 -23.65
C GLN A 13 26.13 -15.52 -23.63
N VAL A 14 26.61 -14.74 -24.59
CA VAL A 14 26.33 -13.31 -24.81
C VAL A 14 24.83 -13.02 -25.07
N THR A 15 24.01 -14.01 -25.33
CA THR A 15 22.57 -13.90 -25.65
C THR A 15 21.64 -14.04 -24.44
N GLN A 16 22.17 -14.21 -23.23
CA GLN A 16 21.37 -14.41 -22.01
C GLN A 16 21.36 -13.16 -21.12
N PHE A 17 20.81 -12.07 -21.64
CA PHE A 17 20.61 -10.88 -20.86
C PHE A 17 19.24 -10.92 -20.17
N LYS A 18 19.19 -10.38 -18.96
CA LYS A 18 17.96 -10.09 -18.22
C LYS A 18 17.68 -8.59 -18.28
N LEU A 19 16.54 -8.20 -18.81
CA LEU A 19 16.08 -6.83 -18.78
C LEU A 19 15.36 -6.58 -17.46
N ARG A 20 15.86 -5.67 -16.65
CA ARG A 20 15.23 -5.31 -15.37
C ARG A 20 14.60 -3.93 -15.46
N ALA A 21 13.26 -3.87 -15.38
CA ALA A 21 12.52 -2.64 -15.22
C ALA A 21 12.41 -2.32 -13.73
N ILE A 22 13.25 -1.40 -13.24
CA ILE A 22 13.25 -0.95 -11.84
C ILE A 22 11.97 -0.19 -11.50
N ARG A 23 11.42 0.55 -12.46
CA ARG A 23 10.14 1.23 -12.36
C ARG A 23 9.36 1.03 -13.65
N PHE A 24 8.09 0.71 -13.51
CA PHE A 24 7.16 0.50 -14.62
C PHE A 24 5.91 1.34 -14.36
N ASP A 25 6.04 2.65 -14.56
CA ASP A 25 4.99 3.62 -14.27
C ASP A 25 4.34 4.10 -15.56
N TYR A 26 3.02 4.17 -15.58
CA TYR A 26 2.24 4.69 -16.69
C TYR A 26 1.00 5.44 -16.15
N ALA A 27 0.63 6.53 -16.82
CA ALA A 27 -0.53 7.33 -16.44
C ALA A 27 -1.83 6.90 -17.16
N HIS A 28 -1.71 6.02 -18.16
CA HIS A 28 -2.84 5.59 -19.00
C HIS A 28 -2.58 4.17 -19.53
N PRO A 29 -3.59 3.29 -19.65
CA PRO A 29 -3.42 1.92 -20.14
C PRO A 29 -2.64 1.80 -21.47
N LEU A 30 -2.84 2.73 -22.42
CA LEU A 30 -2.05 2.77 -23.64
C LEU A 30 -0.55 2.88 -23.35
N GLY A 31 -0.17 3.65 -22.33
CA GLY A 31 1.24 3.80 -21.92
C GLY A 31 1.85 2.46 -21.51
N ARG A 32 1.10 1.61 -20.78
CA ARG A 32 1.53 0.25 -20.44
C ARG A 32 1.85 -0.57 -21.69
N TYR A 33 0.93 -0.60 -22.66
CA TYR A 33 1.13 -1.39 -23.87
C TYR A 33 2.27 -0.85 -24.75
N LEU A 34 2.49 0.47 -24.80
CA LEU A 34 3.63 1.05 -25.49
C LEU A 34 4.97 0.66 -24.84
N LEU A 35 5.01 0.65 -23.50
CA LEU A 35 6.20 0.21 -22.76
C LEU A 35 6.48 -1.29 -22.96
N LEU A 36 5.44 -2.13 -22.94
CA LEU A 36 5.57 -3.55 -23.23
C LEU A 36 6.02 -3.79 -24.67
N ALA A 37 5.49 -3.05 -25.64
CA ALA A 37 5.93 -3.12 -27.04
C ALA A 37 7.40 -2.70 -27.19
N TRP A 38 7.84 -1.66 -26.48
CA TRP A 38 9.24 -1.25 -26.46
C TRP A 38 10.15 -2.35 -25.88
N ILE A 39 9.73 -3.00 -24.78
CA ILE A 39 10.46 -4.13 -24.19
C ILE A 39 10.53 -5.29 -25.20
N ALA A 40 9.44 -5.60 -25.89
CA ALA A 40 9.39 -6.67 -26.89
C ALA A 40 10.35 -6.46 -28.07
N MET A 41 10.74 -5.21 -28.35
CA MET A 41 11.77 -4.93 -29.39
C MET A 41 13.18 -5.40 -28.99
N HIS A 42 13.40 -5.79 -27.72
CA HIS A 42 14.69 -6.23 -27.20
C HIS A 42 14.76 -7.75 -26.98
N THR A 43 13.86 -8.51 -27.60
CA THR A 43 13.81 -10.00 -27.50
C THR A 43 15.04 -10.70 -28.07
N ASP A 44 15.79 -10.03 -28.95
CA ASP A 44 17.08 -10.49 -29.46
C ASP A 44 18.22 -10.34 -28.44
N GLN A 45 18.03 -9.53 -27.41
CA GLN A 45 19.04 -9.21 -26.39
C GLN A 45 18.69 -9.76 -25.02
N ALA A 46 17.42 -9.94 -24.69
CA ALA A 46 16.97 -10.38 -23.39
C ALA A 46 16.08 -11.63 -23.47
N SER A 47 16.44 -12.66 -22.72
CA SER A 47 15.65 -13.88 -22.58
C SER A 47 14.57 -13.77 -21.51
N GLU A 48 14.74 -12.86 -20.56
CA GLU A 48 13.84 -12.61 -19.43
C GLU A 48 13.67 -11.13 -19.18
N VAL A 49 12.48 -10.77 -18.69
CA VAL A 49 12.18 -9.42 -18.23
C VAL A 49 11.68 -9.49 -16.79
N GLU A 50 12.31 -8.72 -15.91
CA GLU A 50 11.91 -8.59 -14.51
C GLU A 50 11.26 -7.23 -14.29
N HIS A 51 10.04 -7.24 -13.78
CA HIS A 51 9.29 -6.04 -13.40
C HIS A 51 8.99 -6.03 -11.90
N TRP A 52 9.14 -4.87 -11.30
CA TRP A 52 8.58 -4.60 -10.00
C TRP A 52 7.21 -3.95 -10.19
N LEU A 53 6.18 -4.62 -9.71
CA LEU A 53 4.79 -4.21 -9.90
C LEU A 53 4.11 -3.95 -8.55
N ALA A 54 3.08 -3.11 -8.58
CA ALA A 54 2.17 -2.96 -7.46
C ALA A 54 1.40 -4.28 -7.21
N PRO A 55 1.00 -4.56 -5.96
CA PRO A 55 0.30 -5.81 -5.61
C PRO A 55 -1.06 -6.00 -6.29
N ASP A 56 -1.65 -4.93 -6.80
CA ASP A 56 -2.94 -4.89 -7.51
C ASP A 56 -2.79 -4.96 -9.04
N GLU A 57 -1.58 -5.09 -9.56
CA GLU A 57 -1.34 -5.36 -10.96
C GLU A 57 -1.38 -6.87 -11.25
N PHE A 58 -2.06 -7.23 -12.34
CA PHE A 58 -2.27 -8.62 -12.77
C PHE A 58 -1.64 -8.87 -14.15
N PRO A 59 -0.30 -9.03 -14.21
CA PRO A 59 0.44 -9.12 -15.47
C PRO A 59 0.02 -10.32 -16.33
N GLU A 60 -0.52 -11.38 -15.74
CA GLU A 60 -1.10 -12.54 -16.45
C GLU A 60 -2.27 -12.17 -17.37
N THR A 61 -2.87 -11.00 -17.16
CA THR A 61 -3.99 -10.51 -17.99
C THR A 61 -3.55 -9.57 -19.10
N TRP A 62 -2.28 -9.20 -19.16
CA TRP A 62 -1.82 -8.17 -20.11
C TRP A 62 -1.61 -8.69 -21.52
N ILE A 63 -1.11 -9.90 -21.66
CA ILE A 63 -0.75 -10.54 -22.94
C ILE A 63 -1.14 -12.02 -22.88
N ALA A 64 -1.70 -12.55 -23.96
CA ALA A 64 -1.97 -13.98 -24.07
C ALA A 64 -0.66 -14.80 -24.06
N ASP A 65 -0.72 -15.99 -23.49
CA ASP A 65 0.38 -16.96 -23.44
C ASP A 65 1.66 -16.47 -22.73
N LEU A 66 1.53 -15.45 -21.87
CA LEU A 66 2.65 -14.94 -21.08
C LEU A 66 3.06 -15.96 -20.01
N GLN A 67 4.33 -16.38 -20.02
CA GLN A 67 4.90 -17.20 -18.96
C GLN A 67 5.41 -16.29 -17.84
N LEU A 68 4.84 -16.42 -16.65
CA LEU A 68 5.16 -15.61 -15.49
C LEU A 68 5.80 -16.42 -14.38
N ASN A 69 6.79 -15.84 -13.74
CA ASN A 69 7.29 -16.27 -12.44
C ASN A 69 7.11 -15.13 -11.45
N CYS A 70 6.06 -15.19 -10.61
CA CYS A 70 5.76 -14.17 -9.63
C CYS A 70 6.45 -14.49 -8.31
N GLN A 71 7.17 -13.51 -7.77
CA GLN A 71 7.79 -13.56 -6.45
C GLN A 71 7.35 -12.37 -5.63
N SER A 72 7.02 -12.60 -4.36
CA SER A 72 6.80 -11.49 -3.42
C SER A 72 8.15 -10.96 -2.93
N ALA A 73 8.18 -9.66 -2.58
CA ALA A 73 9.35 -9.09 -1.92
C ALA A 73 9.64 -9.83 -0.61
N GLU A 74 10.90 -10.08 -0.32
CA GLU A 74 11.33 -10.79 0.91
C GLU A 74 10.93 -10.04 2.19
N ARG A 75 10.81 -8.71 2.10
CA ARG A 75 10.44 -7.85 3.24
C ARG A 75 9.32 -6.93 2.80
N ALA A 76 8.19 -7.02 3.50
CA ALA A 76 7.12 -6.04 3.35
C ALA A 76 7.55 -4.69 3.93
N PRO A 77 7.25 -3.57 3.26
CA PRO A 77 7.46 -2.25 3.84
C PRO A 77 6.59 -2.08 5.08
N MET A 78 7.10 -1.34 6.07
CA MET A 78 6.37 -0.99 7.28
C MET A 78 5.98 0.47 7.26
N GLY A 79 4.72 0.77 7.57
CA GLY A 79 4.21 2.13 7.73
C GLY A 79 3.72 2.37 9.16
N ARG A 80 3.93 3.57 9.68
CA ARG A 80 3.45 3.98 10.99
C ARG A 80 2.97 5.43 10.95
N VAL A 81 1.85 5.70 11.61
CA VAL A 81 1.40 7.06 11.91
C VAL A 81 2.32 7.63 13.00
N LEU A 82 3.00 8.71 12.70
CA LEU A 82 3.88 9.42 13.64
C LEU A 82 3.18 10.57 14.33
N ASP A 83 2.18 11.16 13.69
CA ASP A 83 1.39 12.29 14.21
C ASP A 83 -0.07 12.11 13.81
N VAL A 84 -0.93 11.92 14.81
CA VAL A 84 -2.38 11.74 14.59
C VAL A 84 -3.03 13.04 14.11
N ALA A 85 -2.59 14.19 14.62
CA ALA A 85 -3.10 15.48 14.17
C ALA A 85 -2.76 15.74 12.69
N GLY A 86 -1.61 15.28 12.24
CA GLY A 86 -1.16 15.39 10.84
C GLY A 86 -2.00 14.59 9.84
N LEU A 87 -2.92 13.73 10.28
CA LEU A 87 -3.86 13.04 9.40
C LEU A 87 -4.98 13.94 8.87
N ASP A 88 -5.17 15.12 9.47
CA ASP A 88 -6.18 16.09 9.01
C ASP A 88 -5.96 16.44 7.54
N GLY A 89 -7.04 16.49 6.77
CA GLY A 89 -6.98 16.75 5.32
C GLY A 89 -6.84 15.52 4.43
N MET A 90 -6.66 14.32 4.98
CA MET A 90 -6.57 13.07 4.21
C MET A 90 -7.93 12.74 3.56
N GLN A 91 -7.92 12.21 2.32
CA GLN A 91 -9.13 11.71 1.66
C GLN A 91 -9.57 10.39 2.30
N VAL A 92 -10.84 10.31 2.70
CA VAL A 92 -11.43 9.14 3.37
C VAL A 92 -12.86 8.91 2.89
N GLY A 93 -13.41 7.73 3.18
CA GLY A 93 -14.84 7.46 3.02
C GLY A 93 -15.68 8.17 4.09
N LEU A 94 -17.00 7.94 4.07
CA LEU A 94 -17.92 8.58 5.00
C LEU A 94 -17.89 7.93 6.39
N GLY A 95 -18.09 8.72 7.42
CA GLY A 95 -18.23 8.22 8.79
C GLY A 95 -17.64 9.15 9.83
N ALA A 96 -17.81 8.76 11.09
CA ALA A 96 -17.16 9.39 12.23
C ALA A 96 -17.03 8.40 13.37
N PHE A 97 -15.92 8.47 14.10
CA PHE A 97 -15.72 7.75 15.36
C PHE A 97 -14.71 8.47 16.23
N SER A 98 -14.67 8.08 17.50
CA SER A 98 -13.66 8.57 18.46
C SER A 98 -12.91 7.38 19.04
N ALA A 99 -11.60 7.52 19.16
CA ALA A 99 -10.78 6.48 19.75
C ALA A 99 -9.70 7.06 20.67
N ARG A 100 -9.47 6.39 21.80
CA ARG A 100 -8.27 6.60 22.59
C ARG A 100 -7.11 5.93 21.89
N ILE A 101 -6.11 6.70 21.50
CA ILE A 101 -4.90 6.16 20.86
C ILE A 101 -3.85 5.88 21.94
N LEU A 102 -3.28 4.68 21.88
CA LEU A 102 -2.20 4.22 22.76
C LEU A 102 -0.91 4.17 21.95
N ASP A 103 0.06 5.00 22.29
CA ASP A 103 1.34 5.13 21.59
C ASP A 103 2.51 5.37 22.56
N PRO A 104 3.10 4.32 23.13
CA PRO A 104 4.16 4.47 24.13
C PRO A 104 5.46 5.03 23.56
N VAL A 105 5.59 5.13 22.23
CA VAL A 105 6.79 5.66 21.56
C VAL A 105 6.63 7.14 21.23
N CYS A 106 5.42 7.55 20.86
CA CYS A 106 5.10 8.94 20.50
C CYS A 106 4.00 9.48 21.43
N PRO A 107 4.36 9.93 22.65
CA PRO A 107 3.37 10.31 23.69
C PRO A 107 2.41 11.44 23.27
N TRP A 108 2.79 12.26 22.30
CA TRP A 108 1.91 13.30 21.76
C TRP A 108 0.69 12.76 21.02
N ASN A 109 0.70 11.47 20.63
CA ASN A 109 -0.45 10.79 20.06
C ASN A 109 -1.41 10.24 21.14
N GLU A 110 -0.95 10.07 22.39
CA GLU A 110 -1.74 9.48 23.48
C GLU A 110 -2.83 10.42 23.96
N ALA A 111 -3.97 10.38 23.29
CA ALA A 111 -5.17 11.15 23.63
C ALA A 111 -6.41 10.45 23.09
N VAL A 112 -7.56 10.95 23.45
CA VAL A 112 -8.81 10.63 22.74
C VAL A 112 -8.89 11.56 21.53
N TRP A 113 -9.00 10.94 20.36
CA TRP A 113 -9.09 11.61 19.07
C TRP A 113 -10.46 11.37 18.44
N LYS A 114 -11.06 12.42 17.90
CA LYS A 114 -12.23 12.34 17.03
C LYS A 114 -11.75 12.32 15.59
N PHE A 115 -12.24 11.35 14.84
CA PHE A 115 -12.04 11.20 13.40
C PHE A 115 -13.40 11.40 12.73
N GLU A 116 -13.54 12.38 11.85
CA GLU A 116 -14.78 12.71 11.17
C GLU A 116 -14.54 13.00 9.70
N SER A 117 -15.35 12.42 8.84
CA SER A 117 -15.32 12.73 7.42
C SER A 117 -16.26 13.92 7.14
N VAL A 118 -15.68 15.00 6.62
CA VAL A 118 -16.43 16.16 6.12
C VAL A 118 -16.17 16.27 4.63
N ASP A 119 -17.19 16.05 3.83
CA ASP A 119 -17.09 16.04 2.36
C ASP A 119 -15.98 15.10 1.81
N GLY A 120 -15.80 13.94 2.44
CA GLY A 120 -14.78 12.97 2.06
C GLY A 120 -13.36 13.31 2.53
N VAL A 121 -13.22 14.34 3.35
CA VAL A 121 -11.95 14.79 3.93
C VAL A 121 -11.93 14.53 5.42
N LEU A 122 -10.91 13.85 5.92
CA LEU A 122 -10.72 13.57 7.32
C LEU A 122 -10.48 14.87 8.10
N ARG A 123 -11.21 15.01 9.19
CA ARG A 123 -10.98 16.00 10.25
C ARG A 123 -10.59 15.27 11.52
N THR A 124 -9.46 15.64 12.09
CA THR A 124 -8.97 15.12 13.36
C THR A 124 -9.03 16.21 14.43
N ALA A 125 -9.55 15.88 15.59
CA ALA A 125 -9.61 16.80 16.73
C ALA A 125 -9.44 16.05 18.05
N ALA A 126 -8.95 16.72 19.08
CA ALA A 126 -8.98 16.18 20.43
C ALA A 126 -10.43 15.96 20.89
N GLY A 127 -10.70 14.80 21.45
CA GLY A 127 -12.00 14.38 21.98
C GLY A 127 -11.98 14.20 23.49
N SER A 128 -13.15 14.04 24.07
CA SER A 128 -13.32 13.75 25.51
C SER A 128 -14.02 12.42 25.78
N GLN A 129 -14.65 11.84 24.77
CA GLN A 129 -15.34 10.57 24.83
C GLN A 129 -14.78 9.65 23.77
N GLU A 130 -14.61 8.37 24.10
CA GLU A 130 -14.10 7.36 23.20
C GLU A 130 -15.15 6.29 22.92
N ASP A 131 -15.22 5.82 21.69
CA ASP A 131 -16.01 4.66 21.28
C ASP A 131 -15.22 3.37 21.52
N CYS A 132 -13.89 3.44 21.42
CA CYS A 132 -12.98 2.32 21.69
C CYS A 132 -11.57 2.83 22.03
N ALA A 133 -10.71 1.92 22.49
CA ALA A 133 -9.27 2.14 22.57
C ALA A 133 -8.56 1.39 21.44
N LEU A 134 -7.60 2.05 20.79
CA LEU A 134 -6.80 1.49 19.72
C LEU A 134 -5.31 1.73 19.95
N SER A 135 -4.49 0.73 19.67
CA SER A 135 -3.05 0.97 19.57
C SER A 135 -2.72 1.78 18.32
N ILE A 136 -1.56 2.42 18.29
CA ILE A 136 -1.08 3.12 17.09
C ILE A 136 -0.91 2.18 15.90
N GLN A 137 -0.67 0.88 16.12
CA GLN A 137 -0.62 -0.15 15.08
C GLN A 137 -1.99 -0.32 14.42
N ALA A 138 -3.08 -0.36 15.22
CA ALA A 138 -4.44 -0.41 14.69
C ALA A 138 -4.74 0.79 13.82
N LEU A 139 -4.47 2.01 14.32
CA LEU A 139 -4.68 3.24 13.56
C LEU A 139 -3.85 3.25 12.27
N SER A 140 -2.57 2.91 12.35
CA SER A 140 -1.71 2.83 11.17
C SER A 140 -2.25 1.83 10.15
N SER A 141 -2.71 0.67 10.62
CA SER A 141 -3.30 -0.36 9.76
C SER A 141 -4.59 0.12 9.08
N LEU A 142 -5.44 0.88 9.76
CA LEU A 142 -6.61 1.52 9.16
C LEU A 142 -6.21 2.52 8.07
N ILE A 143 -5.29 3.43 8.37
CA ILE A 143 -4.83 4.48 7.44
C ILE A 143 -4.26 3.87 6.16
N TYR A 144 -3.52 2.77 6.27
CA TYR A 144 -2.95 2.06 5.12
C TYR A 144 -3.91 1.03 4.50
N GLY A 145 -5.09 0.79 5.09
CA GLY A 145 -6.07 -0.15 4.57
C GLY A 145 -5.60 -1.61 4.52
N ILE A 146 -4.72 -2.02 5.46
CA ILE A 146 -4.06 -3.35 5.42
C ILE A 146 -4.92 -4.43 6.08
N HIS A 147 -5.31 -4.22 7.35
CA HIS A 147 -6.02 -5.22 8.14
C HIS A 147 -7.47 -4.81 8.38
N ASP A 148 -8.35 -5.79 8.37
CA ASP A 148 -9.75 -5.57 8.74
C ASP A 148 -9.86 -5.24 10.24
N PRO A 149 -10.68 -4.25 10.64
CA PRO A 149 -10.89 -3.91 12.06
C PRO A 149 -11.33 -5.10 12.93
N ALA A 150 -11.99 -6.11 12.36
CA ALA A 150 -12.34 -7.34 13.09
C ALA A 150 -11.12 -8.16 13.55
N GLU A 151 -9.96 -7.95 12.95
CA GLU A 151 -8.72 -8.63 13.35
C GLU A 151 -8.04 -7.98 14.56
N PHE A 152 -8.42 -6.75 14.94
CA PHE A 152 -7.69 -5.97 15.94
C PHE A 152 -7.69 -6.63 17.32
N ALA A 153 -8.82 -7.21 17.72
CA ALA A 153 -8.91 -7.93 18.98
C ALA A 153 -7.91 -9.12 19.05
N TYR A 154 -7.81 -9.90 17.97
CA TYR A 154 -6.88 -11.03 17.89
C TYR A 154 -5.41 -10.61 17.90
N ARG A 155 -5.12 -9.37 17.46
CA ARG A 155 -3.77 -8.81 17.42
C ARG A 155 -3.41 -8.06 18.73
N GLY A 156 -4.36 -7.90 19.64
CA GLY A 156 -4.18 -7.08 20.84
C GLY A 156 -4.07 -5.57 20.54
N TRP A 157 -4.67 -5.12 19.43
CA TRP A 157 -4.59 -3.74 18.95
C TRP A 157 -5.79 -2.88 19.38
N GLY A 158 -6.81 -3.49 19.96
CA GLY A 158 -8.07 -2.90 20.38
C GLY A 158 -9.24 -3.82 20.05
N ASP A 159 -10.43 -3.51 20.58
CA ASP A 159 -11.63 -4.32 20.37
C ASP A 159 -12.82 -3.41 20.01
N PRO A 160 -12.86 -2.86 18.78
CA PRO A 160 -13.98 -2.06 18.33
C PRO A 160 -15.23 -2.92 18.15
N SER A 161 -16.42 -2.41 18.55
CA SER A 161 -17.69 -3.10 18.36
C SER A 161 -17.97 -3.35 16.87
N ALA A 162 -18.82 -4.32 16.55
CA ALA A 162 -19.14 -4.68 15.16
C ALA A 162 -19.71 -3.49 14.34
N SER A 163 -20.51 -2.61 14.99
CA SER A 163 -20.99 -1.38 14.35
C SER A 163 -19.85 -0.40 14.04
N LEU A 164 -18.91 -0.26 14.96
CA LEU A 164 -17.76 0.63 14.81
C LEU A 164 -16.79 0.11 13.72
N GLN A 165 -16.59 -1.20 13.65
CA GLN A 165 -15.84 -1.84 12.56
C GLN A 165 -16.43 -1.51 11.18
N GLY A 166 -17.77 -1.45 11.07
CA GLY A 166 -18.46 -1.02 9.85
C GLY A 166 -18.08 0.42 9.45
N VAL A 167 -18.15 1.34 10.39
CA VAL A 167 -17.75 2.75 10.17
C VAL A 167 -16.28 2.84 9.76
N MET A 168 -15.39 2.11 10.44
CA MET A 168 -13.96 2.11 10.13
C MET A 168 -13.67 1.60 8.72
N ARG A 169 -14.37 0.54 8.25
CA ARG A 169 -14.23 0.02 6.87
C ARG A 169 -14.71 1.02 5.82
N GLU A 170 -15.78 1.77 6.12
CA GLU A 170 -16.30 2.77 5.20
C GLU A 170 -15.37 3.97 5.10
N MET A 171 -14.86 4.46 6.24
CA MET A 171 -13.91 5.57 6.27
C MET A 171 -12.55 5.20 5.67
N PHE A 172 -12.05 4.00 5.95
CA PHE A 172 -10.73 3.51 5.55
C PHE A 172 -10.87 2.17 4.81
N PRO A 173 -11.24 2.20 3.54
CA PRO A 173 -11.42 0.98 2.77
C PRO A 173 -10.10 0.23 2.60
N LYS A 174 -10.20 -1.08 2.40
CA LYS A 174 -9.05 -1.94 2.16
C LYS A 174 -8.25 -1.44 0.95
N ALA A 175 -6.94 -1.37 1.09
CA ALA A 175 -6.02 -0.91 0.09
C ALA A 175 -4.81 -1.85 -0.01
N SER A 176 -4.04 -1.71 -1.07
CA SER A 176 -2.79 -2.44 -1.30
C SER A 176 -1.63 -1.45 -1.44
N PRO A 177 -1.22 -0.78 -0.35
CA PRO A 177 -0.12 0.16 -0.40
C PRO A 177 1.18 -0.57 -0.74
N HIS A 178 1.99 0.05 -1.57
CA HIS A 178 3.28 -0.48 -1.95
C HIS A 178 4.32 0.64 -2.05
N ILE A 179 5.59 0.28 -2.03
CA ILE A 179 6.70 1.19 -2.20
C ILE A 179 7.72 0.56 -3.15
N HIS A 180 8.17 1.34 -4.13
CA HIS A 180 9.18 0.92 -5.09
C HIS A 180 10.60 1.23 -4.65
N GLU A 181 10.79 2.11 -3.70
CA GLU A 181 12.10 2.58 -3.27
C GLU A 181 12.41 2.05 -1.87
N TYR A 182 13.59 1.47 -1.74
CA TYR A 182 14.16 1.05 -0.46
C TYR A 182 15.15 2.11 -0.01
N PHE A 183 15.04 2.47 1.25
CA PHE A 183 15.92 3.43 1.90
C PHE A 183 17.06 2.73 2.63
#